data_0605b833cbdd923cd297e9e4fcba0ca5
#
_entry.id   0605b833cbdd923cd297e9e4fcba0ca5
#
_cell.length_a   1.000
_cell.length_b   1.000
_cell.length_c   1.000
_cell.angle_alpha   90.00
_cell.angle_beta   90.00
_cell.angle_gamma   90.00
#
_symmetry.space_group_name_H-M   'P 1'
#
loop_
_entity.id
_entity.type
_entity.pdbx_description
1 polymer ?
#
loop_
_entity_poly.entity_id
_entity_poly.type
_entity_poly.pdbx_seq_one_letter_code
_entity_poly.pdbx_strand_id
1 'polypeptide(L)'
;VSTLLAAARLGDPVAHTASKGWMMAGLIAGALIGAAAVVVTGGAALTLVAAAAAGAAAGGGLGEMLGTMSWAPRHVTGSLISGSFNVFVNGRPAVRAHLSQGICSDHPGSPQLVAQGSSTVFINGQPAARIEDMLTCSAVINAGSPDVFIGGSTVTTDDISPEIPGWVNWTMLAVGVAAAAVLAGPLVAALGTVGGIAGGEAGSWLGGKFFGDGSDGQKWSMLGGSLLGGLAGVKGTNAALKVTGKTSGVPSSTMQTGARQVLVSADVKLTHPPK
;
A
#
# COMPACT_ATOMS: atom_id res chain seq x y z
N VAL A 1 -12.63 -20.92 5.85
CA VAL A 1 -13.15 -21.63 4.66
C VAL A 1 -12.02 -21.63 3.65
N SER A 2 -11.47 -22.84 3.34
CA SER A 2 -10.44 -22.95 2.29
C SER A 2 -11.08 -22.63 0.95
N THR A 3 -10.67 -21.55 0.30
CA THR A 3 -11.10 -21.21 -1.05
C THR A 3 -10.55 -22.24 -2.03
N LEU A 4 -11.41 -22.81 -2.87
CA LEU A 4 -11.00 -23.63 -4.01
C LEU A 4 -10.62 -22.69 -5.16
N LEU A 5 -9.37 -22.79 -5.62
CA LEU A 5 -8.83 -21.97 -6.71
C LEU A 5 -8.47 -22.85 -7.90
N ALA A 6 -8.67 -22.36 -9.11
CA ALA A 6 -8.37 -23.09 -10.33
C ALA A 6 -6.87 -23.44 -10.43
N ALA A 7 -6.55 -24.69 -10.77
CA ALA A 7 -5.17 -25.16 -10.93
C ALA A 7 -4.45 -24.44 -12.06
N ALA A 8 -3.22 -23.98 -11.81
CA ALA A 8 -2.37 -23.33 -12.79
C ALA A 8 -1.67 -24.34 -13.72
N ARG A 9 -1.54 -23.98 -14.99
CA ARG A 9 -0.97 -24.85 -16.05
C ARG A 9 0.04 -24.09 -16.88
N LEU A 10 0.93 -24.81 -17.51
CA LEU A 10 1.84 -24.28 -18.53
C LEU A 10 1.08 -23.43 -19.56
N GLY A 11 1.54 -22.22 -19.85
CA GLY A 11 0.95 -21.29 -20.80
C GLY A 11 -0.24 -20.49 -20.26
N ASP A 12 -0.67 -20.69 -19.02
CA ASP A 12 -1.68 -19.82 -18.40
C ASP A 12 -1.09 -18.40 -18.21
N PRO A 13 -1.89 -17.34 -18.43
CA PRO A 13 -1.41 -15.97 -18.41
C PRO A 13 -1.05 -15.53 -17.01
N VAL A 14 -0.02 -14.69 -16.93
CA VAL A 14 0.32 -13.92 -15.72
C VAL A 14 0.06 -12.43 -15.94
N ALA A 15 -0.38 -11.74 -14.91
CA ALA A 15 -0.78 -10.35 -14.99
C ALA A 15 -0.28 -9.56 -13.79
N HIS A 16 0.07 -8.31 -14.00
CA HIS A 16 0.28 -7.34 -12.93
C HIS A 16 -1.02 -6.64 -12.54
N THR A 17 -1.06 -6.14 -11.30
CA THR A 17 -2.16 -5.33 -10.82
C THR A 17 -2.13 -3.94 -11.51
N ALA A 18 -3.20 -3.20 -11.39
CA ALA A 18 -3.24 -1.81 -11.88
C ALA A 18 -2.63 -0.82 -10.87
N SER A 19 -2.01 -1.27 -9.78
CA SER A 19 -1.57 -0.44 -8.64
C SER A 19 -0.66 0.71 -9.05
N LYS A 20 0.33 0.48 -9.93
CA LYS A 20 1.22 1.54 -10.45
C LYS A 20 0.45 2.63 -11.20
N GLY A 21 -0.44 2.23 -12.09
CA GLY A 21 -1.25 3.17 -12.88
C GLY A 21 -2.19 3.99 -12.01
N TRP A 22 -2.88 3.33 -11.09
CA TRP A 22 -3.80 3.98 -10.16
C TRP A 22 -3.07 4.85 -9.14
N MET A 23 -1.88 4.45 -8.67
CA MET A 23 -1.03 5.29 -7.83
C MET A 23 -0.65 6.57 -8.56
N MET A 24 -0.18 6.49 -9.80
CA MET A 24 0.18 7.67 -10.60
C MET A 24 -1.02 8.59 -10.86
N ALA A 25 -2.16 8.03 -11.20
CA ALA A 25 -3.40 8.79 -11.36
C ALA A 25 -3.81 9.46 -10.04
N GLY A 26 -3.71 8.76 -8.93
CA GLY A 26 -3.99 9.26 -7.59
C GLY A 26 -3.05 10.39 -7.15
N LEU A 27 -1.74 10.27 -7.45
CA LEU A 27 -0.75 11.33 -7.20
C LEU A 27 -1.14 12.62 -7.93
N ILE A 28 -1.46 12.53 -9.22
CA ILE A 28 -1.82 13.68 -10.05
C ILE A 28 -3.14 14.30 -9.58
N ALA A 29 -4.18 13.48 -9.44
CA ALA A 29 -5.50 13.94 -9.02
C ALA A 29 -5.45 14.55 -7.60
N GLY A 30 -4.75 13.90 -6.66
CA GLY A 30 -4.58 14.39 -5.30
C GLY A 30 -3.83 15.72 -5.25
N ALA A 31 -2.76 15.88 -6.03
CA ALA A 31 -2.02 17.13 -6.13
C ALA A 31 -2.91 18.27 -6.64
N LEU A 32 -3.69 18.02 -7.70
CA LEU A 32 -4.60 19.01 -8.27
C LEU A 32 -5.70 19.42 -7.28
N ILE A 33 -6.30 18.45 -6.57
CA ILE A 33 -7.33 18.71 -5.55
C ILE A 33 -6.74 19.53 -4.40
N GLY A 34 -5.55 19.15 -3.90
CA GLY A 34 -4.87 19.87 -2.82
C GLY A 34 -4.53 21.30 -3.22
N ALA A 35 -4.00 21.51 -4.42
CA ALA A 35 -3.71 22.84 -4.96
C ALA A 35 -4.98 23.67 -5.11
N ALA A 36 -6.04 23.11 -5.70
CA ALA A 36 -7.31 23.81 -5.91
C ALA A 36 -7.95 24.28 -4.59
N ALA A 37 -7.88 23.45 -3.54
CA ALA A 37 -8.40 23.81 -2.23
C ALA A 37 -7.75 25.07 -1.66
N VAL A 38 -6.43 25.26 -1.85
CA VAL A 38 -5.72 26.46 -1.38
C VAL A 38 -6.03 27.69 -2.24
N VAL A 39 -6.11 27.53 -3.58
CA VAL A 39 -6.45 28.62 -4.48
C VAL A 39 -7.83 29.19 -4.15
N VAL A 40 -8.82 28.32 -3.95
CA VAL A 40 -10.20 28.71 -3.60
C VAL A 40 -10.25 29.41 -2.24
N THR A 41 -9.39 29.02 -1.29
CA THR A 41 -9.35 29.64 0.07
C THR A 41 -8.42 30.84 0.18
N GLY A 42 -7.73 31.24 -0.88
CA GLY A 42 -6.84 32.40 -0.90
C GLY A 42 -5.55 32.22 -0.10
N GLY A 43 -5.04 30.98 0.00
CA GLY A 43 -3.82 30.64 0.76
C GLY A 43 -2.52 31.15 0.12
N ALA A 44 -1.46 31.22 0.94
CA ALA A 44 -0.13 31.62 0.51
C ALA A 44 0.56 30.55 -0.36
N ALA A 45 1.59 30.92 -1.12
CA ALA A 45 2.32 30.01 -2.01
C ALA A 45 2.89 28.78 -1.30
N LEU A 46 3.39 28.90 -0.07
CA LEU A 46 3.90 27.76 0.71
C LEU A 46 2.78 26.78 1.08
N THR A 47 1.59 27.27 1.44
CA THR A 47 0.43 26.42 1.73
C THR A 47 -0.08 25.74 0.46
N LEU A 48 0.04 26.37 -0.72
CA LEU A 48 -0.29 25.79 -2.01
C LEU A 48 0.61 24.56 -2.30
N VAL A 49 1.93 24.71 -2.15
CA VAL A 49 2.88 23.61 -2.37
C VAL A 49 2.63 22.47 -1.35
N ALA A 50 2.44 22.82 -0.08
CA ALA A 50 2.18 21.83 0.95
C ALA A 50 0.85 21.09 0.71
N ALA A 51 -0.21 21.78 0.31
CA ALA A 51 -1.50 21.14 0.03
C ALA A 51 -1.44 20.24 -1.20
N ALA A 52 -0.73 20.66 -2.25
CA ALA A 52 -0.50 19.80 -3.42
C ALA A 52 0.30 18.55 -3.06
N ALA A 53 1.34 18.67 -2.23
CA ALA A 53 2.17 17.55 -1.79
C ALA A 53 1.39 16.59 -0.87
N ALA A 54 0.60 17.11 0.08
CA ALA A 54 -0.26 16.30 0.94
C ALA A 54 -1.33 15.55 0.13
N GLY A 55 -1.96 16.27 -0.83
CA GLY A 55 -2.95 15.69 -1.73
C GLY A 55 -2.34 14.59 -2.62
N ALA A 56 -1.15 14.81 -3.16
CA ALA A 56 -0.43 13.82 -3.95
C ALA A 56 -0.13 12.56 -3.11
N ALA A 57 0.43 12.71 -1.92
CA ALA A 57 0.77 11.59 -1.06
C ALA A 57 -0.48 10.76 -0.68
N ALA A 58 -1.56 11.42 -0.28
CA ALA A 58 -2.82 10.76 0.04
C ALA A 58 -3.46 10.09 -1.19
N GLY A 59 -3.52 10.81 -2.31
CA GLY A 59 -4.09 10.30 -3.56
C GLY A 59 -3.29 9.13 -4.14
N GLY A 60 -1.96 9.18 -4.05
CA GLY A 60 -1.07 8.09 -4.47
C GLY A 60 -1.32 6.81 -3.69
N GLY A 61 -1.35 6.89 -2.36
CA GLY A 61 -1.61 5.74 -1.50
C GLY A 61 -3.00 5.14 -1.72
N LEU A 62 -4.02 6.00 -1.86
CA LEU A 62 -5.38 5.56 -2.21
C LEU A 62 -5.39 4.87 -3.57
N GLY A 63 -4.76 5.45 -4.57
CA GLY A 63 -4.68 4.90 -5.90
C GLY A 63 -4.01 3.54 -5.93
N GLU A 64 -2.86 3.41 -5.27
CA GLU A 64 -2.16 2.14 -5.13
C GLU A 64 -3.10 1.06 -4.59
N MET A 65 -3.75 1.34 -3.49
CA MET A 65 -4.63 0.39 -2.86
C MET A 65 -5.83 0.03 -3.74
N LEU A 66 -6.49 1.01 -4.37
CA LEU A 66 -7.61 0.76 -5.29
C LEU A 66 -7.17 -0.08 -6.49
N GLY A 67 -5.94 0.12 -6.98
CA GLY A 67 -5.36 -0.68 -8.07
C GLY A 67 -5.10 -2.15 -7.71
N THR A 68 -5.05 -2.50 -6.42
CA THR A 68 -4.92 -3.90 -5.96
C THR A 68 -6.27 -4.59 -5.71
N MET A 69 -7.39 -3.89 -5.85
CA MET A 69 -8.71 -4.48 -5.62
C MET A 69 -9.12 -5.46 -6.71
N SER A 70 -10.00 -6.40 -6.38
CA SER A 70 -10.41 -7.47 -7.29
C SER A 70 -11.09 -6.98 -8.57
N TRP A 71 -11.77 -5.83 -8.51
CA TRP A 71 -12.43 -5.19 -9.66
C TRP A 71 -11.50 -4.33 -10.51
N ALA A 72 -10.29 -4.01 -10.02
CA ALA A 72 -9.33 -3.22 -10.80
C ALA A 72 -8.81 -4.05 -11.99
N PRO A 73 -8.76 -3.48 -13.20
CA PRO A 73 -8.33 -4.22 -14.37
C PRO A 73 -6.85 -4.61 -14.23
N ARG A 74 -6.58 -5.92 -14.35
CA ARG A 74 -5.23 -6.45 -14.44
C ARG A 74 -4.78 -6.43 -15.89
N HIS A 75 -3.50 -6.15 -16.14
CA HIS A 75 -2.94 -6.26 -17.49
C HIS A 75 -2.07 -7.51 -17.60
N VAL A 76 -2.34 -8.30 -18.61
CA VAL A 76 -1.55 -9.52 -18.91
C VAL A 76 -0.17 -9.10 -19.41
N THR A 77 0.86 -9.53 -18.69
CA THR A 77 2.26 -9.18 -18.97
C THR A 77 3.08 -10.37 -19.45
N GLY A 78 2.50 -11.58 -19.46
CA GLY A 78 3.21 -12.76 -19.90
C GLY A 78 2.46 -14.04 -19.63
N SER A 79 3.19 -15.15 -19.54
CA SER A 79 2.64 -16.48 -19.34
C SER A 79 3.58 -17.40 -18.56
N LEU A 80 3.04 -18.45 -17.98
CA LEU A 80 3.80 -19.54 -17.38
C LEU A 80 4.50 -20.36 -18.46
N ILE A 81 5.81 -20.57 -18.32
CA ILE A 81 6.66 -21.20 -19.33
C ILE A 81 7.23 -22.55 -18.92
N SER A 82 7.03 -22.96 -17.67
CA SER A 82 7.45 -24.28 -17.20
C SER A 82 6.43 -24.89 -16.24
N GLY A 83 6.40 -26.22 -16.17
CA GLY A 83 5.51 -26.99 -15.33
C GLY A 83 6.10 -28.35 -14.96
N SER A 84 5.29 -29.22 -14.34
CA SER A 84 5.67 -30.59 -14.00
C SER A 84 5.90 -31.42 -15.26
N PHE A 85 6.91 -32.26 -15.23
CA PHE A 85 7.22 -33.16 -16.36
C PHE A 85 6.29 -34.39 -16.41
N ASN A 86 5.62 -34.73 -15.33
CA ASN A 86 4.85 -35.96 -15.18
C ASN A 86 3.44 -35.78 -14.57
N VAL A 87 3.06 -34.55 -14.20
CA VAL A 87 1.72 -34.22 -13.70
C VAL A 87 1.09 -33.21 -14.65
N PHE A 88 -0.11 -33.53 -15.11
CA PHE A 88 -0.82 -32.74 -16.10
C PHE A 88 -2.22 -32.38 -15.61
N VAL A 89 -2.66 -31.18 -15.94
CA VAL A 89 -4.02 -30.67 -15.72
C VAL A 89 -4.58 -30.27 -17.08
N ASN A 90 -5.66 -30.89 -17.53
CA ASN A 90 -6.26 -30.71 -18.86
C ASN A 90 -5.23 -30.88 -20.00
N GLY A 91 -4.35 -31.90 -19.91
CA GLY A 91 -3.33 -32.18 -20.91
C GLY A 91 -2.16 -31.20 -20.95
N ARG A 92 -2.09 -30.23 -20.02
CA ARG A 92 -0.99 -29.25 -19.90
C ARG A 92 -0.19 -29.50 -18.62
N PRO A 93 1.15 -29.37 -18.62
CA PRO A 93 1.96 -29.51 -17.43
C PRO A 93 1.43 -28.68 -16.26
N ALA A 94 1.22 -29.31 -15.11
CA ALA A 94 0.78 -28.62 -13.88
C ALA A 94 1.89 -27.72 -13.34
N VAL A 95 1.52 -26.55 -12.86
CA VAL A 95 2.46 -25.54 -12.30
C VAL A 95 2.56 -25.71 -10.78
N ARG A 96 3.75 -25.42 -10.26
CA ARG A 96 4.07 -25.57 -8.82
C ARG A 96 4.99 -24.44 -8.38
N ALA A 97 4.89 -24.04 -7.15
CA ALA A 97 5.76 -23.05 -6.53
C ALA A 97 7.23 -23.52 -6.50
N HIS A 98 8.14 -22.60 -6.36
CA HIS A 98 9.60 -22.78 -6.26
C HIS A 98 10.32 -23.32 -7.49
N LEU A 99 9.66 -24.06 -8.37
CA LEU A 99 10.30 -24.70 -9.53
C LEU A 99 9.76 -24.22 -10.88
N SER A 100 8.48 -23.89 -10.94
CA SER A 100 7.88 -23.40 -12.19
C SER A 100 8.17 -21.92 -12.40
N GLN A 101 8.23 -21.52 -13.65
CA GLN A 101 8.62 -20.18 -14.06
C GLN A 101 7.60 -19.56 -15.01
N GLY A 102 7.53 -18.24 -15.00
CA GLY A 102 6.81 -17.43 -15.96
C GLY A 102 7.68 -16.33 -16.53
N ILE A 103 7.34 -15.85 -17.70
CA ILE A 103 7.90 -14.64 -18.30
C ILE A 103 6.98 -13.47 -18.05
N CYS A 104 7.56 -12.28 -17.89
CA CYS A 104 6.83 -11.04 -17.62
C CYS A 104 7.50 -9.89 -18.38
N SER A 105 6.73 -9.17 -19.23
CA SER A 105 7.23 -8.04 -20.01
C SER A 105 7.70 -6.86 -19.13
N ASP A 106 7.11 -6.71 -17.95
CA ASP A 106 7.46 -5.64 -17.01
C ASP A 106 8.80 -5.91 -16.30
N HIS A 107 9.30 -7.15 -16.36
CA HIS A 107 10.58 -7.58 -15.80
C HIS A 107 11.40 -8.33 -16.87
N PRO A 108 11.83 -7.61 -17.94
CA PRO A 108 12.61 -8.22 -19.00
C PRO A 108 13.99 -8.65 -18.48
N GLY A 109 14.45 -9.81 -18.89
CA GLY A 109 15.81 -10.29 -18.64
C GLY A 109 15.90 -11.68 -18.04
N SER A 110 15.03 -12.08 -17.14
CA SER A 110 15.02 -13.44 -16.58
C SER A 110 13.60 -13.93 -16.27
N PRO A 111 13.33 -15.24 -16.47
CA PRO A 111 12.10 -15.85 -16.00
C PRO A 111 11.93 -15.68 -14.49
N GLN A 112 10.70 -15.46 -14.05
CA GLN A 112 10.31 -15.28 -12.66
C GLN A 112 9.78 -16.59 -12.10
N LEU A 113 10.22 -16.99 -10.91
CA LEU A 113 9.71 -18.18 -10.23
C LEU A 113 8.26 -17.95 -9.77
N VAL A 114 7.47 -19.01 -9.81
CA VAL A 114 6.20 -19.04 -9.07
C VAL A 114 6.53 -19.19 -7.59
N ALA A 115 6.16 -18.17 -6.79
CA ALA A 115 6.56 -18.05 -5.40
C ALA A 115 5.46 -18.51 -4.42
N GLN A 116 4.27 -18.79 -4.89
CA GLN A 116 3.14 -19.17 -4.06
C GLN A 116 2.41 -20.40 -4.60
N GLY A 117 1.77 -21.15 -3.65
CA GLY A 117 0.97 -22.31 -3.98
C GLY A 117 0.12 -22.77 -2.80
N SER A 118 -0.53 -23.92 -2.95
CA SER A 118 -1.38 -24.53 -1.93
C SER A 118 -0.56 -25.06 -0.74
N SER A 119 -1.03 -24.81 0.47
CA SER A 119 -0.47 -25.40 1.69
C SER A 119 -0.81 -26.88 1.90
N THR A 120 -1.74 -27.43 1.13
CA THR A 120 -2.27 -28.79 1.33
C THR A 120 -2.11 -29.71 0.13
N VAL A 121 -1.91 -29.18 -1.06
CA VAL A 121 -1.75 -29.96 -2.29
C VAL A 121 -0.35 -29.75 -2.86
N PHE A 122 0.34 -30.86 -3.11
CA PHE A 122 1.72 -30.82 -3.58
C PHE A 122 1.87 -31.60 -4.89
N ILE A 123 2.71 -31.09 -5.77
CA ILE A 123 3.10 -31.72 -7.02
C ILE A 123 4.61 -31.91 -7.03
N ASN A 124 5.08 -33.16 -7.08
CA ASN A 124 6.51 -33.50 -6.96
C ASN A 124 7.19 -32.85 -5.74
N GLY A 125 6.51 -32.84 -4.60
CA GLY A 125 7.02 -32.28 -3.34
C GLY A 125 6.97 -30.77 -3.21
N GLN A 126 6.45 -30.03 -4.21
CA GLN A 126 6.28 -28.59 -4.17
C GLN A 126 4.80 -28.19 -4.13
N PRO A 127 4.45 -27.06 -3.46
CA PRO A 127 3.08 -26.58 -3.42
C PRO A 127 2.49 -26.38 -4.84
N ALA A 128 1.31 -26.93 -5.07
CA ALA A 128 0.61 -26.80 -6.34
C ALA A 128 0.15 -25.34 -6.53
N ALA A 129 0.49 -24.73 -7.66
CA ALA A 129 0.13 -23.34 -7.96
C ALA A 129 -1.29 -23.23 -8.53
N ARG A 130 -1.92 -22.10 -8.26
CA ARG A 130 -3.32 -21.82 -8.58
C ARG A 130 -3.46 -20.43 -9.15
N ILE A 131 -4.62 -20.11 -9.69
CA ILE A 131 -5.01 -18.72 -9.94
C ILE A 131 -4.83 -17.89 -8.65
N GLU A 132 -4.46 -16.63 -8.79
CA GLU A 132 -4.13 -15.67 -7.70
C GLU A 132 -2.80 -15.94 -6.97
N ASP A 133 -2.16 -17.08 -7.13
CA ASP A 133 -0.82 -17.30 -6.59
C ASP A 133 0.19 -16.44 -7.35
N MET A 134 1.19 -15.87 -6.64
CA MET A 134 2.13 -14.88 -7.15
C MET A 134 3.44 -15.48 -7.64
N LEU A 135 4.05 -14.79 -8.60
CA LEU A 135 5.45 -14.96 -8.98
C LEU A 135 6.34 -14.04 -8.12
N THR A 136 7.65 -14.27 -8.17
CA THR A 136 8.66 -13.46 -7.46
C THR A 136 8.64 -11.98 -7.83
N CYS A 137 8.11 -11.61 -9.00
CA CYS A 137 7.92 -10.22 -9.44
C CYS A 137 6.56 -9.62 -9.07
N SER A 138 5.80 -10.25 -8.18
CA SER A 138 4.42 -9.91 -7.79
C SER A 138 3.36 -10.00 -8.90
N ALA A 139 3.69 -10.48 -10.10
CA ALA A 139 2.67 -10.86 -11.06
C ALA A 139 1.84 -12.01 -10.50
N VAL A 140 0.54 -12.00 -10.75
CA VAL A 140 -0.38 -13.06 -10.33
C VAL A 140 -0.71 -13.97 -11.50
N ILE A 141 -0.96 -15.25 -11.21
CA ILE A 141 -1.50 -16.19 -12.19
C ILE A 141 -2.96 -15.82 -12.44
N ASN A 142 -3.27 -15.35 -13.65
CA ASN A 142 -4.53 -14.69 -13.96
C ASN A 142 -5.60 -15.62 -14.58
N ALA A 143 -5.24 -16.83 -14.96
CA ALA A 143 -6.16 -17.87 -15.39
C ALA A 143 -5.64 -19.26 -15.02
N GLY A 144 -6.54 -20.25 -15.01
CA GLY A 144 -6.23 -21.63 -14.63
C GLY A 144 -7.16 -22.63 -15.29
N SER A 145 -7.19 -23.83 -14.75
CA SER A 145 -8.07 -24.90 -15.21
C SER A 145 -9.54 -24.53 -15.08
N PRO A 146 -10.40 -24.86 -16.05
CA PRO A 146 -11.83 -24.60 -15.95
C PRO A 146 -12.57 -25.58 -15.00
N ASP A 147 -11.96 -26.74 -14.69
CA ASP A 147 -12.64 -27.87 -14.01
C ASP A 147 -11.79 -28.54 -12.92
N VAL A 148 -10.50 -28.20 -12.79
CA VAL A 148 -9.64 -28.70 -11.71
C VAL A 148 -9.37 -27.59 -10.71
N PHE A 149 -9.79 -27.81 -9.47
CA PHE A 149 -9.66 -26.83 -8.39
C PHE A 149 -8.82 -27.39 -7.25
N ILE A 150 -7.99 -26.56 -6.68
CA ILE A 150 -7.05 -26.88 -5.60
C ILE A 150 -7.41 -26.05 -4.38
N GLY A 151 -7.63 -26.71 -3.25
CA GLY A 151 -7.89 -26.09 -1.95
C GLY A 151 -6.63 -25.76 -1.18
N GLY A 152 -6.79 -25.40 0.08
CA GLY A 152 -5.74 -24.99 1.01
C GLY A 152 -5.50 -23.50 1.04
N SER A 153 -4.91 -23.01 2.13
CA SER A 153 -4.41 -21.64 2.21
C SER A 153 -3.21 -21.44 1.28
N THR A 154 -2.86 -20.20 0.99
CA THR A 154 -1.65 -19.88 0.23
C THR A 154 -0.42 -19.99 1.13
N VAL A 155 0.62 -20.66 0.63
CA VAL A 155 1.96 -20.67 1.23
C VAL A 155 2.93 -20.02 0.26
N THR A 156 3.86 -19.23 0.81
CA THR A 156 4.92 -18.56 0.05
C THR A 156 6.21 -19.33 0.21
N THR A 157 6.85 -19.66 -0.88
CA THR A 157 8.10 -20.45 -0.95
C THR A 157 9.33 -19.61 -1.26
N ASP A 158 9.15 -18.46 -1.89
CA ASP A 158 10.23 -17.58 -2.37
C ASP A 158 9.89 -16.12 -2.08
N ASP A 159 10.91 -15.27 -1.97
CA ASP A 159 10.73 -13.85 -1.74
C ASP A 159 10.02 -13.18 -2.93
N ILE A 160 9.01 -12.39 -2.64
CA ILE A 160 8.24 -11.65 -3.63
C ILE A 160 8.65 -10.18 -3.55
N SER A 161 9.18 -9.67 -4.66
CA SER A 161 9.47 -8.24 -4.80
C SER A 161 8.17 -7.48 -5.05
N PRO A 162 7.79 -6.53 -4.19
CA PRO A 162 6.54 -5.81 -4.35
C PRO A 162 6.56 -4.97 -5.64
N GLU A 163 5.40 -4.85 -6.29
CA GLU A 163 5.23 -4.09 -7.54
C GLU A 163 5.62 -2.62 -7.38
N ILE A 164 5.32 -2.05 -6.21
CA ILE A 164 5.77 -0.72 -5.80
C ILE A 164 6.82 -0.91 -4.69
N PRO A 165 8.07 -0.49 -4.93
CA PRO A 165 9.12 -0.61 -3.93
C PRO A 165 8.76 0.11 -2.62
N GLY A 166 9.04 -0.50 -1.48
CA GLY A 166 8.66 0.03 -0.16
C GLY A 166 9.21 1.44 0.12
N TRP A 167 10.36 1.81 -0.46
CA TRP A 167 10.90 3.16 -0.31
C TRP A 167 9.99 4.23 -0.92
N VAL A 168 9.22 3.91 -1.96
CA VAL A 168 8.23 4.84 -2.56
C VAL A 168 7.14 5.16 -1.55
N ASN A 169 6.60 4.15 -0.88
CA ASN A 169 5.57 4.32 0.14
C ASN A 169 6.09 5.12 1.35
N TRP A 170 7.33 4.84 1.80
CA TRP A 170 7.97 5.64 2.84
C TRP A 170 8.20 7.09 2.43
N THR A 171 8.58 7.34 1.17
CA THR A 171 8.74 8.69 0.64
C THR A 171 7.40 9.42 0.59
N MET A 172 6.34 8.78 0.10
CA MET A 172 4.99 9.36 0.11
C MET A 172 4.52 9.69 1.52
N LEU A 173 4.74 8.79 2.48
CA LEU A 173 4.42 9.03 3.87
C LEU A 173 5.19 10.23 4.42
N ALA A 174 6.50 10.30 4.22
CA ALA A 174 7.35 11.38 4.71
C ALA A 174 6.93 12.74 4.12
N VAL A 175 6.69 12.80 2.80
CA VAL A 175 6.20 14.00 2.10
C VAL A 175 4.82 14.41 2.62
N GLY A 176 3.91 13.45 2.82
CA GLY A 176 2.57 13.71 3.35
C GLY A 176 2.62 14.27 4.78
N VAL A 177 3.45 13.71 5.65
CA VAL A 177 3.64 14.17 7.04
C VAL A 177 4.27 15.57 7.07
N ALA A 178 5.31 15.82 6.27
CA ALA A 178 5.93 17.13 6.19
C ALA A 178 4.95 18.20 5.69
N ALA A 179 4.17 17.87 4.67
CA ALA A 179 3.13 18.74 4.16
C ALA A 179 2.02 19.01 5.18
N ALA A 180 1.56 17.98 5.89
CA ALA A 180 0.59 18.11 6.97
C ALA A 180 1.13 18.97 8.12
N ALA A 181 2.42 18.87 8.45
CA ALA A 181 3.06 19.70 9.48
C ALA A 181 3.06 21.19 9.10
N VAL A 182 3.23 21.51 7.81
CA VAL A 182 3.14 22.90 7.29
C VAL A 182 1.70 23.41 7.36
N LEU A 183 0.71 22.55 7.05
CA LEU A 183 -0.70 22.95 6.96
C LEU A 183 -1.39 23.04 8.31
N ALA A 184 -1.15 22.08 9.18
CA ALA A 184 -1.89 21.88 10.42
C ALA A 184 -1.01 21.94 11.69
N GLY A 185 0.30 22.07 11.51
CA GLY A 185 1.28 22.04 12.59
C GLY A 185 1.83 20.65 12.90
N PRO A 186 3.07 20.57 13.46
CA PRO A 186 3.80 19.31 13.60
C PRO A 186 3.13 18.34 14.58
N LEU A 187 2.48 18.83 15.62
CA LEU A 187 1.78 17.97 16.59
C LEU A 187 0.55 17.29 15.97
N VAL A 188 -0.24 18.04 15.20
CA VAL A 188 -1.42 17.52 14.49
C VAL A 188 -0.98 16.51 13.43
N ALA A 189 0.08 16.80 12.68
CA ALA A 189 0.63 15.87 11.70
C ALA A 189 1.11 14.57 12.35
N ALA A 190 1.87 14.66 13.45
CA ALA A 190 2.39 13.49 14.17
C ALA A 190 1.26 12.61 14.71
N LEU A 191 0.32 13.17 15.48
CA LEU A 191 -0.76 12.42 16.11
C LEU A 191 -1.79 11.92 15.07
N GLY A 192 -2.06 12.70 14.03
CA GLY A 192 -2.89 12.26 12.90
C GLY A 192 -2.28 11.07 12.16
N THR A 193 -0.97 11.10 11.92
CA THR A 193 -0.24 10.00 11.27
C THR A 193 -0.22 8.75 12.13
N VAL A 194 0.15 8.87 13.41
CA VAL A 194 0.16 7.73 14.36
C VAL A 194 -1.24 7.13 14.48
N GLY A 195 -2.26 7.98 14.64
CA GLY A 195 -3.65 7.54 14.70
C GLY A 195 -4.10 6.84 13.40
N GLY A 196 -3.71 7.38 12.25
CA GLY A 196 -4.00 6.79 10.93
C GLY A 196 -3.36 5.41 10.75
N ILE A 197 -2.08 5.26 11.11
CA ILE A 197 -1.38 3.98 11.06
C ILE A 197 -2.04 2.97 12.00
N ALA A 198 -2.21 3.31 13.27
CA ALA A 198 -2.82 2.41 14.26
C ALA A 198 -4.25 2.03 13.89
N GLY A 199 -5.04 2.97 13.38
CA GLY A 199 -6.39 2.71 12.89
C GLY A 199 -6.41 1.81 11.66
N GLY A 200 -5.46 1.99 10.74
CA GLY A 200 -5.28 1.15 9.56
C GLY A 200 -4.93 -0.29 9.93
N GLU A 201 -3.99 -0.51 10.83
CA GLU A 201 -3.62 -1.83 11.36
C GLU A 201 -4.82 -2.53 12.01
N ALA A 202 -5.54 -1.81 12.90
CA ALA A 202 -6.75 -2.34 13.54
C ALA A 202 -7.84 -2.67 12.51
N GLY A 203 -8.06 -1.78 11.54
CA GLY A 203 -9.00 -2.00 10.45
C GLY A 203 -8.62 -3.19 9.57
N SER A 204 -7.35 -3.34 9.23
CA SER A 204 -6.83 -4.48 8.48
C SER A 204 -7.03 -5.80 9.23
N TRP A 205 -6.68 -5.84 10.52
CA TRP A 205 -6.88 -7.03 11.35
C TRP A 205 -8.35 -7.43 11.46
N LEU A 206 -9.24 -6.48 11.74
CA LEU A 206 -10.69 -6.73 11.78
C LEU A 206 -11.21 -7.18 10.42
N GLY A 207 -10.83 -6.47 9.35
CA GLY A 207 -11.25 -6.79 7.99
C GLY A 207 -10.81 -8.18 7.54
N GLY A 208 -9.57 -8.57 7.84
CA GLY A 208 -9.07 -9.93 7.58
C GLY A 208 -9.88 -11.00 8.30
N LYS A 209 -10.24 -10.75 9.56
CA LYS A 209 -11.03 -11.68 10.37
C LYS A 209 -12.47 -11.85 9.87
N PHE A 210 -13.11 -10.78 9.38
CA PHE A 210 -14.51 -10.81 8.94
C PHE A 210 -14.69 -11.14 7.45
N PHE A 211 -13.78 -10.66 6.60
CA PHE A 211 -13.90 -10.78 5.14
C PHE A 211 -12.86 -11.71 4.52
N GLY A 212 -11.86 -12.14 5.29
CA GLY A 212 -10.72 -12.94 4.84
C GLY A 212 -9.51 -12.08 4.47
N ASP A 213 -8.33 -12.65 4.69
CA ASP A 213 -7.06 -11.99 4.38
C ASP A 213 -6.89 -11.77 2.88
N GLY A 214 -6.40 -10.60 2.50
CA GLY A 214 -6.21 -10.18 1.10
C GLY A 214 -7.49 -9.74 0.39
N SER A 215 -8.68 -9.87 1.02
CA SER A 215 -9.96 -9.50 0.43
C SER A 215 -10.13 -7.98 0.28
N ASP A 216 -11.00 -7.56 -0.66
CA ASP A 216 -11.36 -6.16 -0.79
C ASP A 216 -12.00 -5.60 0.48
N GLY A 217 -12.77 -6.43 1.21
CA GLY A 217 -13.35 -6.07 2.50
C GLY A 217 -12.29 -5.73 3.55
N GLN A 218 -11.17 -6.46 3.59
CA GLN A 218 -10.04 -6.12 4.45
C GLN A 218 -9.43 -4.77 4.06
N LYS A 219 -9.22 -4.51 2.77
CA LYS A 219 -8.65 -3.27 2.26
C LYS A 219 -9.54 -2.06 2.58
N TRP A 220 -10.85 -2.20 2.41
CA TRP A 220 -11.81 -1.15 2.80
C TRP A 220 -11.84 -0.92 4.31
N SER A 221 -11.74 -1.97 5.11
CA SER A 221 -11.66 -1.86 6.58
C SER A 221 -10.39 -1.17 7.04
N MET A 222 -9.25 -1.43 6.39
CA MET A 222 -7.99 -0.74 6.62
C MET A 222 -8.11 0.76 6.31
N LEU A 223 -8.72 1.13 5.17
CA LEU A 223 -8.97 2.53 4.79
C LEU A 223 -9.84 3.24 5.82
N GLY A 224 -10.98 2.64 6.16
CA GLY A 224 -11.90 3.20 7.14
C GLY A 224 -11.24 3.37 8.50
N GLY A 225 -10.47 2.38 8.93
CA GLY A 225 -9.69 2.41 10.16
C GLY A 225 -8.64 3.53 10.15
N SER A 226 -7.89 3.68 9.06
CA SER A 226 -6.90 4.76 8.92
C SER A 226 -7.54 6.14 8.97
N LEU A 227 -8.68 6.34 8.32
CA LEU A 227 -9.41 7.60 8.35
C LEU A 227 -9.91 7.93 9.77
N LEU A 228 -10.57 7.00 10.41
CA LEU A 228 -11.10 7.19 11.77
C LEU A 228 -9.99 7.39 12.80
N GLY A 229 -8.92 6.61 12.71
CA GLY A 229 -7.75 6.73 13.57
C GLY A 229 -7.04 8.07 13.39
N GLY A 230 -6.86 8.52 12.15
CA GLY A 230 -6.30 9.82 11.83
C GLY A 230 -7.13 10.97 12.41
N LEU A 231 -8.45 10.93 12.23
CA LEU A 231 -9.37 11.92 12.81
C LEU A 231 -9.37 11.91 14.36
N ALA A 232 -9.28 10.73 14.98
CA ALA A 232 -9.16 10.60 16.42
C ALA A 232 -7.85 11.20 16.93
N GLY A 233 -6.72 10.97 16.23
CA GLY A 233 -5.43 11.57 16.52
C GLY A 233 -5.50 13.10 16.48
N VAL A 234 -6.11 13.67 15.45
CA VAL A 234 -6.31 15.12 15.30
C VAL A 234 -7.22 15.68 16.41
N LYS A 235 -8.28 14.99 16.80
CA LYS A 235 -9.14 15.41 17.94
C LYS A 235 -8.38 15.36 19.26
N GLY A 236 -7.51 14.34 19.44
CA GLY A 236 -6.63 14.21 20.61
C GLY A 236 -5.69 15.41 20.77
N THR A 237 -5.16 15.98 19.67
CA THR A 237 -4.33 17.19 19.70
C THR A 237 -5.10 18.40 20.23
N ASN A 238 -6.34 18.59 19.78
CA ASN A 238 -7.17 19.69 20.23
C ASN A 238 -7.47 19.60 21.73
N ALA A 239 -7.64 18.39 22.28
CA ALA A 239 -7.79 18.17 23.72
C ALA A 239 -6.48 18.44 24.47
N ALA A 240 -5.35 17.95 23.98
CA ALA A 240 -4.03 18.16 24.57
C ALA A 240 -3.63 19.65 24.57
N LEU A 241 -3.88 20.38 23.48
CA LEU A 241 -3.63 21.82 23.39
C LEU A 241 -4.52 22.63 24.36
N LYS A 242 -5.78 22.21 24.57
CA LYS A 242 -6.64 22.84 25.56
C LYS A 242 -6.15 22.61 26.99
N VAL A 243 -5.62 21.44 27.31
CA VAL A 243 -5.06 21.11 28.61
C VAL A 243 -3.78 21.93 28.88
N THR A 244 -2.85 21.98 27.93
CA THR A 244 -1.61 22.77 28.04
C THR A 244 -1.87 24.28 28.06
N GLY A 245 -2.82 24.77 27.27
CA GLY A 245 -3.24 26.18 27.30
C GLY A 245 -3.86 26.59 28.60
N LYS A 246 -4.54 25.68 29.32
CA LYS A 246 -5.15 25.95 30.61
C LYS A 246 -4.14 26.00 31.76
N THR A 247 -2.99 25.34 31.62
CA THR A 247 -1.89 25.35 32.60
C THR A 247 -0.90 26.49 32.40
N SER A 248 -0.82 27.10 31.20
CA SER A 248 0.18 28.15 30.89
C SER A 248 -0.35 29.58 30.81
N GLY A 249 -1.64 29.81 30.99
CA GLY A 249 -2.21 31.18 31.10
C GLY A 249 -1.92 32.12 29.90
N VAL A 250 -1.55 31.57 28.71
CA VAL A 250 -1.20 32.35 27.53
C VAL A 250 -2.45 32.63 26.70
N PRO A 251 -2.79 33.90 26.44
CA PRO A 251 -3.95 34.26 25.63
C PRO A 251 -3.80 33.81 24.18
N SER A 252 -4.91 33.39 23.57
CA SER A 252 -5.01 32.78 22.22
C SER A 252 -4.52 33.64 21.06
N SER A 253 -4.18 34.91 21.30
CA SER A 253 -3.60 35.83 20.27
C SER A 253 -2.12 35.60 19.97
N THR A 254 -1.42 34.77 20.77
CA THR A 254 0.03 34.50 20.61
C THR A 254 0.35 33.26 19.76
N MET A 255 -0.66 32.52 19.30
CA MET A 255 -0.44 31.30 18.50
C MET A 255 0.17 31.56 17.11
N GLN A 256 0.00 32.75 16.54
CA GLN A 256 0.61 33.08 15.24
C GLN A 256 2.08 33.49 15.34
N THR A 257 2.54 33.90 16.52
CA THR A 257 3.93 34.34 16.74
C THR A 257 4.83 33.17 17.18
N GLY A 258 4.28 32.12 17.82
CA GLY A 258 5.04 30.97 18.31
C GLY A 258 5.64 30.09 17.21
N ALA A 259 4.98 30.00 16.06
CA ALA A 259 5.48 29.24 14.91
C ALA A 259 6.75 29.85 14.29
N ARG A 260 6.93 31.17 14.40
CA ARG A 260 8.15 31.87 13.94
C ARG A 260 9.33 31.69 14.90
N GLN A 261 9.08 31.58 16.21
CA GLN A 261 10.16 31.45 17.20
C GLN A 261 10.75 30.03 17.28
N VAL A 262 9.96 29.00 17.02
CA VAL A 262 10.44 27.59 17.01
C VAL A 262 11.38 27.34 15.83
N LEU A 263 11.15 27.97 14.66
CA LEU A 263 12.03 27.85 13.50
C LEU A 263 13.37 28.59 13.70
N VAL A 264 13.40 29.69 14.45
CA VAL A 264 14.64 30.45 14.72
C VAL A 264 15.49 29.75 15.81
N SER A 265 14.89 28.99 16.74
CA SER A 265 15.63 28.25 17.76
C SER A 265 16.25 26.94 17.26
N ALA A 266 15.78 26.37 16.15
CA ALA A 266 16.35 25.18 15.56
C ALA A 266 17.66 25.42 14.79
N ASP A 267 17.85 26.64 14.25
CA ASP A 267 19.05 27.00 13.45
C ASP A 267 20.30 27.33 14.29
N VAL A 268 20.17 27.53 15.60
CA VAL A 268 21.30 28.00 16.45
C VAL A 268 22.10 26.84 17.11
N LYS A 269 21.69 25.58 16.94
CA LYS A 269 22.31 24.43 17.65
C LYS A 269 23.22 23.53 16.84
N LEU A 270 23.58 23.91 15.60
CA LEU A 270 24.42 23.09 14.71
C LEU A 270 25.83 23.65 14.42
N THR A 271 26.37 24.51 15.27
CA THR A 271 27.76 24.91 15.15
C THR A 271 28.51 24.58 16.43
N HIS A 272 29.11 23.40 16.52
CA HIS A 272 30.48 23.12 16.98
C HIS A 272 30.71 21.60 17.14
N PRO A 273 31.62 20.97 16.39
CA PRO A 273 32.15 19.64 16.73
C PRO A 273 33.24 19.80 17.83
N PRO A 274 33.35 18.87 18.78
CA PRO A 274 34.44 18.85 19.75
C PRO A 274 35.74 18.44 19.07
N LYS A 275 36.85 19.06 19.54
CA LYS A 275 38.22 18.70 19.18
C LYS A 275 38.61 17.37 19.79
#